data_77ca8dca99209c623f277b936153412a
#
_entry.id   77ca8dca99209c623f277b936153412a
#
_cell.length_a   1.000
_cell.length_b   1.000
_cell.length_c   1.000
_cell.angle_alpha   90.00
_cell.angle_beta   90.00
_cell.angle_gamma   90.00
#
_symmetry.space_group_name_H-M   'P 1'
#
loop_
_entity.id
_entity.type
_entity.pdbx_description
1 polymer ?
#
loop_
_entity_poly.entity_id
_entity_poly.type
_entity_poly.pdbx_seq_one_letter_code
_entity_poly.pdbx_strand_id
1 'polypeptide(L)'
;MAEARDAAVALVEDAARTGRDLRGWEVDRAARAVLEQAGYGNRILHRTGHSLGESVHGNGVHLDDYETHDDRRLLPGAGFTIEPGLYFDTFGVRTEINMFRGEHDAVVTGPRQMEIMTLGN
;
A
#
# COMPACT_ATOMS: atom_id res chain seq x y z
N MET A 1 12.32 1.67 -2.51
CA MET A 1 11.21 0.72 -2.30
C MET A 1 10.75 0.66 -0.85
N ALA A 2 11.67 0.41 0.07
CA ALA A 2 11.30 0.37 1.49
C ALA A 2 10.73 1.70 1.99
N GLU A 3 11.26 2.81 1.53
CA GLU A 3 10.74 4.14 1.91
C GLU A 3 9.30 4.34 1.45
N ALA A 4 8.96 3.90 0.24
CA ALA A 4 7.60 4.00 -0.28
C ALA A 4 6.65 3.13 0.55
N ARG A 5 7.04 1.90 0.85
CA ARG A 5 6.28 1.00 1.71
C ARG A 5 6.07 1.63 3.08
N ASP A 6 7.13 2.16 3.67
CA ASP A 6 7.07 2.71 5.02
C ASP A 6 6.27 4.00 5.07
N ALA A 7 6.26 4.81 4.01
CA ALA A 7 5.40 5.98 3.92
C ALA A 7 3.92 5.59 3.97
N ALA A 8 3.56 4.54 3.24
CA ALA A 8 2.19 4.04 3.26
C ALA A 8 1.81 3.51 4.64
N VAL A 9 2.70 2.73 5.26
CA VAL A 9 2.47 2.19 6.60
C VAL A 9 2.25 3.31 7.61
N ALA A 10 3.14 4.32 7.59
CA ALA A 10 3.07 5.44 8.53
C ALA A 10 1.76 6.21 8.40
N LEU A 11 1.29 6.42 7.17
CA LEU A 11 0.02 7.11 6.94
C LEU A 11 -1.16 6.33 7.52
N VAL A 12 -1.20 5.01 7.30
CA VAL A 12 -2.27 4.17 7.83
C VAL A 12 -2.23 4.15 9.36
N GLU A 13 -1.05 3.97 9.94
CA GLU A 13 -0.90 3.98 11.40
C GLU A 13 -1.34 5.30 12.01
N ASP A 14 -0.93 6.41 11.41
CA ASP A 14 -1.30 7.73 11.91
C ASP A 14 -2.81 7.97 11.82
N ALA A 15 -3.42 7.61 10.71
CA ALA A 15 -4.86 7.76 10.53
C ALA A 15 -5.64 6.91 11.52
N ALA A 16 -5.19 5.69 11.78
CA ALA A 16 -5.83 4.82 12.76
C ALA A 16 -5.75 5.41 14.17
N ARG A 17 -4.59 5.93 14.53
CA ARG A 17 -4.36 6.50 15.86
C ARG A 17 -5.15 7.79 16.08
N THR A 18 -5.26 8.62 15.06
CA THR A 18 -5.90 9.95 15.19
C THR A 18 -7.37 9.94 14.82
N GLY A 19 -7.89 8.86 14.24
CA GLY A 19 -9.27 8.81 13.75
C GLY A 19 -9.48 9.54 12.43
N ARG A 20 -8.41 9.88 11.72
CA ARG A 20 -8.50 10.57 10.44
C ARG A 20 -9.24 9.73 9.41
N ASP A 21 -10.13 10.37 8.64
CA ASP A 21 -10.79 9.73 7.50
C ASP A 21 -9.74 9.54 6.40
N LEU A 22 -9.42 8.29 6.11
CA LEU A 22 -8.40 7.92 5.13
C LEU A 22 -9.02 7.06 4.04
N ARG A 23 -8.75 7.44 2.79
CA ARG A 23 -9.24 6.72 1.62
C ARG A 23 -8.13 5.87 1.01
N GLY A 24 -8.52 4.81 0.32
CA GLY A 24 -7.55 3.90 -0.30
C GLY A 24 -6.61 4.62 -1.27
N TRP A 25 -7.14 5.54 -2.09
CA TRP A 25 -6.31 6.27 -3.06
C TRP A 25 -5.24 7.12 -2.39
N GLU A 26 -5.50 7.62 -1.19
CA GLU A 26 -4.54 8.46 -0.47
C GLU A 26 -3.29 7.66 -0.08
N VAL A 27 -3.48 6.41 0.31
CA VAL A 27 -2.34 5.54 0.68
C VAL A 27 -1.51 5.22 -0.55
N ASP A 28 -2.15 4.95 -1.68
CA ASP A 28 -1.44 4.74 -2.94
C ASP A 28 -0.63 5.97 -3.32
N ARG A 29 -1.23 7.16 -3.20
CA ARG A 29 -0.53 8.42 -3.51
C ARG A 29 0.68 8.64 -2.60
N ALA A 30 0.59 8.28 -1.34
CA ALA A 30 1.71 8.45 -0.42
C ALA A 30 2.92 7.60 -0.82
N ALA A 31 2.70 6.34 -1.16
CA ALA A 31 3.77 5.46 -1.63
C ALA A 31 4.30 5.91 -2.99
N ARG A 32 3.38 6.24 -3.90
CA ARG A 32 3.72 6.68 -5.26
C ARG A 32 4.55 7.95 -5.26
N ALA A 33 4.22 8.90 -4.37
CA ALA A 33 4.95 10.15 -4.29
C ALA A 33 6.44 9.95 -3.96
N VAL A 34 6.75 8.99 -3.08
CA VAL A 34 8.14 8.66 -2.76
C VAL A 34 8.88 8.19 -4.01
N LEU A 35 8.25 7.31 -4.79
CA LEU A 35 8.86 6.76 -5.99
C LEU A 35 8.98 7.81 -7.10
N GLU A 36 7.99 8.67 -7.23
CA GLU A 36 8.03 9.77 -8.22
C GLU A 36 9.12 10.77 -7.88
N GLN A 37 9.26 11.13 -6.61
CA GLN A 37 10.30 12.05 -6.16
C GLN A 37 11.71 11.48 -6.36
N ALA A 38 11.84 10.16 -6.32
CA ALA A 38 13.11 9.50 -6.60
C ALA A 38 13.40 9.36 -8.11
N GLY A 39 12.46 9.78 -8.97
CA GLY A 39 12.65 9.75 -10.43
C GLY A 39 12.10 8.51 -11.10
N TYR A 40 11.32 7.68 -10.41
CA TYR A 40 10.86 6.40 -10.93
C TYR A 40 9.37 6.36 -11.27
N GLY A 41 8.72 7.51 -11.42
CA GLY A 41 7.28 7.54 -11.68
C GLY A 41 6.84 6.75 -12.90
N ASN A 42 7.68 6.74 -13.96
CA ASN A 42 7.37 6.02 -15.19
C ASN A 42 7.64 4.52 -15.10
N ARG A 43 8.09 4.03 -13.97
CA ARG A 43 8.35 2.60 -13.74
C ARG A 43 7.30 1.94 -12.84
N ILE A 44 6.31 2.71 -12.40
CA ILE A 44 5.22 2.19 -11.57
C ILE A 44 4.14 1.67 -12.53
N LEU A 45 3.83 0.38 -12.43
CA LEU A 45 2.89 -0.27 -13.34
C LEU A 45 1.64 -0.80 -12.65
N HIS A 46 1.50 -0.61 -11.34
CA HIS A 46 0.31 -1.07 -10.62
C HIS A 46 0.07 -0.22 -9.37
N ARG A 47 -1.07 -0.43 -8.77
CA ARG A 47 -1.46 0.19 -7.50
C ARG A 47 -0.57 -0.29 -6.36
N THR A 48 -0.59 0.43 -5.25
CA THR A 48 0.23 0.10 -4.07
C THR A 48 -0.27 -1.14 -3.36
N GLY A 49 -1.57 -1.42 -3.38
CA GLY A 49 -2.05 -2.60 -2.70
C GLY A 49 -3.50 -2.93 -3.01
N HIS A 50 -3.93 -4.06 -2.49
CA HIS A 50 -5.28 -4.53 -2.70
C HIS A 50 -5.87 -5.09 -1.40
N SER A 51 -7.20 -5.21 -1.38
CA SER A 51 -7.90 -5.83 -0.28
C SER A 51 -7.48 -7.28 -0.11
N LEU A 52 -7.33 -7.70 1.13
CA LEU A 52 -7.04 -9.09 1.48
C LEU A 52 -8.30 -9.74 2.03
N GLY A 53 -8.59 -10.88 1.50
CA GLY A 53 -9.65 -11.72 2.01
C GLY A 53 -11.01 -11.10 1.88
N GLU A 54 -11.92 -11.68 2.60
CA GLU A 54 -13.31 -11.30 2.56
C GLU A 54 -13.60 -10.29 3.64
N SER A 55 -13.97 -9.09 3.24
CA SER A 55 -14.60 -8.23 4.21
C SER A 55 -16.01 -8.80 4.44
N VAL A 56 -16.49 -8.62 5.65
CA VAL A 56 -17.84 -9.05 6.02
C VAL A 56 -18.89 -8.38 5.13
N HIS A 57 -18.54 -7.26 4.54
CA HIS A 57 -19.42 -6.47 3.69
C HIS A 57 -19.09 -6.58 2.20
N GLY A 58 -18.23 -7.51 1.82
CA GLY A 58 -18.00 -7.86 0.43
C GLY A 58 -16.94 -7.07 -0.30
N ASN A 59 -16.86 -5.77 -0.11
CA ASN A 59 -16.00 -4.92 -0.92
C ASN A 59 -14.89 -4.30 -0.09
N GLY A 60 -13.71 -4.92 -0.13
CA GLY A 60 -12.54 -4.37 0.52
C GLY A 60 -11.97 -3.18 -0.24
N VAL A 61 -11.33 -2.29 0.52
CA VAL A 61 -10.67 -1.11 -0.04
C VAL A 61 -9.34 -1.51 -0.66
N HIS A 62 -9.11 -1.04 -1.88
CA HIS A 62 -7.81 -1.16 -2.52
C HIS A 62 -7.03 0.15 -2.34
N LEU A 63 -5.72 0.03 -2.23
CA LEU A 63 -4.82 1.18 -2.16
C LEU A 63 -4.47 1.56 -3.59
N ASP A 64 -5.38 2.27 -4.25
CA ASP A 64 -5.36 2.40 -5.69
C ASP A 64 -5.74 3.82 -6.14
N ASP A 65 -4.82 4.48 -6.81
CA ASP A 65 -5.05 5.70 -7.59
C ASP A 65 -4.35 5.55 -8.94
N TYR A 66 -4.26 4.32 -9.42
CA TYR A 66 -3.61 3.99 -10.69
C TYR A 66 -4.61 3.43 -11.69
N GLU A 67 -5.19 2.27 -11.39
CA GLU A 67 -6.22 1.67 -12.23
C GLU A 67 -7.59 2.27 -11.92
N THR A 68 -7.84 2.53 -10.64
CA THR A 68 -9.08 3.10 -10.13
C THR A 68 -8.72 4.11 -9.05
N HIS A 69 -9.49 5.18 -8.96
CA HIS A 69 -9.41 6.09 -7.83
C HIS A 69 -10.28 5.53 -6.71
N ASP A 70 -9.69 4.73 -5.83
CA ASP A 70 -10.47 4.05 -4.79
C ASP A 70 -10.76 5.00 -3.64
N ASP A 71 -11.93 5.60 -3.69
CA ASP A 71 -12.38 6.60 -2.73
C ASP A 71 -13.10 5.99 -1.52
N ARG A 72 -13.01 4.68 -1.33
CA ARG A 72 -13.60 4.02 -0.18
C ARG A 72 -12.77 4.28 1.08
N ARG A 73 -13.45 4.39 2.19
CA ARG A 73 -12.81 4.66 3.48
C ARG A 73 -12.12 3.41 4.00
N LEU A 74 -10.93 3.61 4.56
CA LEU A 74 -10.18 2.54 5.20
C LEU A 74 -10.69 2.42 6.65
N LEU A 75 -11.62 1.52 6.85
CA LEU A 75 -12.33 1.35 8.12
C LEU A 75 -11.72 0.23 8.97
N PRO A 76 -12.01 0.23 10.29
CA PRO A 76 -11.61 -0.91 11.13
C PRO A 76 -12.11 -2.22 10.55
N GLY A 77 -11.27 -3.25 10.60
CA GLY A 77 -11.56 -4.56 10.03
C GLY A 77 -10.97 -4.78 8.64
N ALA A 78 -10.43 -3.74 8.01
CA ALA A 78 -9.84 -3.87 6.68
C ALA A 78 -8.46 -4.55 6.75
N GLY A 79 -8.27 -5.56 5.93
CA GLY A 79 -6.96 -6.15 5.66
C GLY A 79 -6.56 -5.86 4.22
N PHE A 80 -5.30 -5.54 4.00
CA PHE A 80 -4.82 -5.14 2.68
C PHE A 80 -3.32 -5.34 2.56
N THR A 81 -2.85 -5.39 1.31
CA THR A 81 -1.42 -5.45 1.04
C THR A 81 -0.86 -4.05 0.87
N ILE A 82 0.43 -3.90 1.13
CA ILE A 82 1.23 -2.74 0.73
C ILE A 82 2.41 -3.30 -0.04
N GLU A 83 2.40 -3.09 -1.36
CA GLU A 83 3.35 -3.75 -2.25
C GLU A 83 3.80 -2.85 -3.41
N PRO A 84 4.45 -1.72 -3.09
CA PRO A 84 4.96 -0.87 -4.16
C PRO A 84 6.00 -1.61 -4.98
N GLY A 85 5.99 -1.38 -6.29
CA GLY A 85 6.88 -2.06 -7.21
C GLY A 85 7.34 -1.15 -8.33
N LEU A 86 8.54 -1.43 -8.84
CA LEU A 86 9.13 -0.75 -9.98
C LEU A 86 9.52 -1.78 -11.03
N TYR A 87 9.23 -1.48 -12.29
CA TYR A 87 9.41 -2.44 -13.37
C TYR A 87 10.24 -1.82 -14.48
N PHE A 88 11.36 -2.45 -14.76
CA PHE A 88 12.30 -2.04 -15.78
C PHE A 88 12.23 -3.04 -16.95
N ASP A 89 12.89 -2.72 -18.04
CA ASP A 89 12.79 -3.55 -19.26
C ASP A 89 13.26 -5.00 -19.04
N THR A 90 14.22 -5.19 -18.14
CA THR A 90 14.83 -6.51 -17.92
C THR A 90 14.53 -7.12 -16.57
N PHE A 91 13.96 -6.36 -15.63
CA PHE A 91 13.67 -6.88 -14.29
C PHE A 91 12.65 -6.01 -13.58
N GLY A 92 12.08 -6.53 -12.53
CA GLY A 92 11.23 -5.78 -11.61
C GLY A 92 11.68 -5.96 -10.18
N VAL A 93 11.36 -4.99 -9.33
CA VAL A 93 11.60 -5.06 -7.89
C VAL A 93 10.33 -4.68 -7.16
N ARG A 94 10.02 -5.42 -6.09
CA ARG A 94 8.83 -5.20 -5.29
C ARG A 94 9.10 -5.60 -3.85
N THR A 95 8.52 -4.84 -2.92
CA THR A 95 8.43 -5.26 -1.53
C THR A 95 6.97 -5.41 -1.18
N GLU A 96 6.66 -6.30 -0.26
CA GLU A 96 5.27 -6.57 0.07
C GLU A 96 5.12 -6.87 1.55
N ILE A 97 4.11 -6.27 2.16
CA ILE A 97 3.66 -6.60 3.51
C ILE A 97 2.14 -6.61 3.53
N ASN A 98 1.59 -7.22 4.57
CA ASN A 98 0.16 -7.17 4.83
C ASN A 98 -0.08 -6.32 6.06
N MET A 99 -1.19 -5.56 6.05
CA MET A 99 -1.61 -4.77 7.20
C MET A 99 -3.07 -5.06 7.54
N PHE A 100 -3.38 -4.88 8.81
CA PHE A 100 -4.74 -4.93 9.31
C PHE A 100 -5.05 -3.65 10.06
N ARG A 101 -6.17 -3.02 9.73
CA ARG A 101 -6.64 -1.79 10.35
C ARG A 101 -7.58 -2.14 11.50
N GLY A 102 -7.12 -1.97 12.73
CA GLY A 102 -7.96 -2.09 13.92
C GLY A 102 -8.72 -0.80 14.18
N GLU A 103 -9.39 -0.71 15.33
CA GLU A 103 -10.19 0.48 15.66
C GLU A 103 -9.33 1.70 15.91
N HIS A 104 -8.23 1.53 16.64
CA HIS A 104 -7.36 2.65 17.03
C HIS A 104 -5.92 2.45 16.63
N ASP A 105 -5.64 1.38 15.92
CA ASP A 105 -4.29 1.06 15.47
C ASP A 105 -4.32 0.44 14.08
N ALA A 106 -3.13 0.21 13.55
CA ALA A 106 -2.94 -0.58 12.35
C ALA A 106 -1.66 -1.36 12.55
N VAL A 107 -1.68 -2.64 12.18
CA VAL A 107 -0.54 -3.52 12.44
C VAL A 107 -0.09 -4.19 11.16
N VAL A 108 1.21 -4.33 11.02
CA VAL A 108 1.83 -5.14 9.99
C VAL A 108 1.78 -6.59 10.47
N THR A 109 1.20 -7.46 9.64
CA THR A 109 1.07 -8.87 9.99
C THR A 109 2.21 -9.64 9.33
N GLY A 110 3.14 -10.07 10.13
CA GLY A 110 4.34 -10.75 9.67
C GLY A 110 5.53 -9.82 9.59
N PRO A 111 6.72 -10.36 9.31
CA PRO A 111 7.92 -9.54 9.28
C PRO A 111 7.95 -8.60 8.08
N ARG A 112 8.51 -7.40 8.30
CA ARG A 112 8.78 -6.49 7.19
C ARG A 112 9.95 -7.03 6.38
N GLN A 113 9.79 -7.02 5.08
CA GLN A 113 10.87 -7.36 4.18
C GLN A 113 11.89 -6.23 4.18
N MET A 114 13.11 -6.53 4.55
CA MET A 114 14.18 -5.53 4.62
C MET A 114 15.06 -5.53 3.37
N GLU A 115 14.97 -6.58 2.56
CA GLU A 115 15.72 -6.69 1.32
C GLU A 115 14.77 -6.66 0.13
N ILE A 116 15.24 -6.08 -0.97
CA ILE A 116 14.47 -6.02 -2.20
C ILE A 116 14.44 -7.41 -2.83
N MET A 117 13.23 -7.87 -3.13
CA MET A 117 13.04 -9.11 -3.86
C MET A 117 13.02 -8.80 -5.34
N THR A 118 13.89 -9.44 -6.11
CA THR A 118 13.92 -9.27 -7.55
C THR A 118 12.85 -10.16 -8.20
N LEU A 119 12.04 -9.54 -9.05
CA LEU A 119 11.01 -10.24 -9.82
C LEU A 119 11.46 -10.36 -11.27
N GLY A 120 11.12 -11.46 -11.86
CA GLY A 120 11.52 -11.78 -13.21
C GLY A 120 12.70 -12.75 -13.20
N ASN A 121 13.17 -13.10 -14.34
CA ASN A 121 14.21 -14.11 -14.43
C ASN A 121 15.60 -13.58 -14.17
#